data_10fa7e271889b08155fd85db636d7357
#
_entry.id   10fa7e271889b08155fd85db636d7357
#
_cell.length_a   1.000
_cell.length_b   1.000
_cell.length_c   1.000
_cell.angle_alpha   90.00
_cell.angle_beta   90.00
_cell.angle_gamma   90.00
#
_symmetry.space_group_name_H-M   'P 1'
#
loop_
_entity.id
_entity.type
_entity.pdbx_description
1 polymer ?
#
loop_
_entity_poly.entity_id
_entity_poly.type
_entity_poly.pdbx_seq_one_letter_code
_entity_poly.pdbx_strand_id
1 'polypeptide(L)'
;RPDGEGDMLYVGEGDPIRPRLERHYAEKDFWTRAIGFTTGSAGQLNKAHAQFLESRLMALARAAKRMPLDNANQPAEPPLSEADRADMEVFLGHMLGMLPVLGVHAFEQAPKAPAAKASPVLTCKGKGAQATGYEASQGFVVQAGSQAVLDTVPSMALHVRGMYDLRQELIGNGVLGLRGGLYQFTQDYSFSSPSTAAAVVLGRSANGRIEWKSADGRTLKEIQEAEAAQ
;
A
#
# COMPACT_ATOMS: atom_id res chain seq x y z
N ARG A 1 11.06 1.11 -12.46
CA ARG A 1 12.06 0.40 -13.28
C ARG A 1 12.18 1.06 -14.65
N PRO A 2 13.36 1.03 -15.30
CA PRO A 2 13.53 1.59 -16.65
C PRO A 2 12.68 0.89 -17.71
N ASP A 3 12.26 -0.35 -17.46
CA ASP A 3 11.44 -1.21 -18.33
C ASP A 3 9.92 -0.97 -18.21
N GLY A 4 9.48 -0.03 -17.37
CA GLY A 4 8.07 0.34 -17.21
C GLY A 4 7.24 -0.62 -16.34
N GLU A 5 7.85 -1.59 -15.67
CA GLU A 5 7.18 -2.56 -14.79
C GLU A 5 6.88 -2.04 -13.36
N GLY A 6 6.63 -0.75 -13.19
CA GLY A 6 6.29 -0.13 -11.90
C GLY A 6 7.49 0.17 -11.00
N ASP A 7 7.22 0.80 -9.87
CA ASP A 7 8.24 1.16 -8.89
C ASP A 7 8.72 -0.04 -8.07
N MET A 8 9.99 -0.02 -7.67
CA MET A 8 10.61 -1.01 -6.80
C MET A 8 11.24 -0.30 -5.61
N LEU A 9 11.15 -0.89 -4.43
CA LEU A 9 11.72 -0.37 -3.20
C LEU A 9 12.99 -1.15 -2.82
N TYR A 10 14.03 -0.41 -2.43
CA TYR A 10 15.16 -0.95 -1.71
C TYR A 10 15.29 -0.21 -0.38
N VAL A 11 15.44 -0.93 0.72
CA VAL A 11 15.71 -0.39 2.06
C VAL A 11 17.13 -0.77 2.45
N GLY A 12 17.90 0.15 2.98
CA GLY A 12 19.27 -0.14 3.40
C GLY A 12 19.80 0.89 4.38
N GLU A 13 20.80 0.50 5.15
CA GLU A 13 21.51 1.36 6.07
C GLU A 13 22.98 1.52 5.65
N GLY A 14 23.66 2.55 6.11
CA GLY A 14 25.09 2.75 5.88
C GLY A 14 25.67 3.76 6.86
N ASP A 15 26.86 3.43 7.36
CA ASP A 15 27.67 4.33 8.19
C ASP A 15 29.14 4.30 7.71
N PRO A 16 29.58 5.32 6.97
CA PRO A 16 28.80 6.41 6.39
C PRO A 16 27.92 5.93 5.22
N ILE A 17 26.80 6.62 4.97
CA ILE A 17 25.83 6.25 3.92
C ILE A 17 26.37 6.46 2.50
N ARG A 18 27.25 7.46 2.29
CA ARG A 18 27.73 7.86 0.96
C ARG A 18 28.40 6.74 0.17
N PRO A 19 29.36 5.95 0.71
CA PRO A 19 29.99 4.85 -0.02
C PRO A 19 28.98 3.78 -0.44
N ARG A 20 27.91 3.59 0.35
CA ARG A 20 26.85 2.65 0.01
C ARG A 20 25.99 3.15 -1.16
N LEU A 21 25.64 4.44 -1.19
CA LEU A 21 24.92 5.04 -2.31
C LEU A 21 25.77 5.00 -3.60
N GLU A 22 27.06 5.31 -3.52
CA GLU A 22 27.98 5.25 -4.67
C GLU A 22 28.09 3.82 -5.24
N ARG A 23 28.15 2.80 -4.38
CA ARG A 23 28.13 1.40 -4.80
C ARG A 23 26.81 1.04 -5.48
N HIS A 24 25.66 1.37 -4.87
CA HIS A 24 24.36 1.11 -5.48
C HIS A 24 24.18 1.84 -6.80
N TYR A 25 24.72 3.03 -6.95
CA TYR A 25 24.71 3.75 -8.23
C TYR A 25 25.48 3.00 -9.32
N ALA A 26 26.57 2.32 -8.97
CA ALA A 26 27.37 1.55 -9.90
C ALA A 26 26.79 0.15 -10.22
N GLU A 27 26.11 -0.48 -9.25
CA GLU A 27 25.69 -1.89 -9.32
C GLU A 27 24.20 -2.10 -9.64
N LYS A 28 23.35 -1.08 -9.38
CA LYS A 28 21.89 -1.17 -9.52
C LYS A 28 21.40 -0.10 -10.50
N ASP A 29 20.80 -0.52 -11.57
CA ASP A 29 20.31 0.34 -12.66
C ASP A 29 18.85 0.77 -12.51
N PHE A 30 18.11 0.21 -11.53
CA PHE A 30 16.67 0.41 -11.40
C PHE A 30 16.25 1.62 -10.56
N TRP A 31 17.12 2.21 -9.74
CA TRP A 31 16.73 3.29 -8.85
C TRP A 31 16.90 4.67 -9.49
N THR A 32 15.88 5.50 -9.34
CA THR A 32 15.81 6.85 -9.88
C THR A 32 15.81 7.92 -8.77
N ARG A 33 15.53 7.48 -7.53
CA ARG A 33 15.44 8.36 -6.37
C ARG A 33 15.92 7.64 -5.11
N ALA A 34 16.62 8.36 -4.24
CA ALA A 34 16.96 7.93 -2.89
C ALA A 34 16.45 8.93 -1.86
N ILE A 35 15.97 8.43 -0.73
CA ILE A 35 15.58 9.23 0.43
C ILE A 35 16.44 8.76 1.61
N GLY A 36 17.22 9.67 2.17
CA GLY A 36 18.07 9.39 3.32
C GLY A 36 17.52 10.05 4.58
N PHE A 37 17.47 9.30 5.68
CA PHE A 37 17.14 9.81 7.01
C PHE A 37 18.41 9.84 7.84
N THR A 38 18.71 10.99 8.43
CA THR A 38 19.87 11.21 9.27
C THR A 38 19.47 12.02 10.49
N THR A 39 20.29 12.03 11.51
CA THR A 39 20.15 12.94 12.65
C THR A 39 21.00 14.19 12.47
N GLY A 40 20.56 15.31 13.06
CA GLY A 40 21.26 16.59 12.97
C GLY A 40 22.59 16.64 13.74
N SER A 41 22.85 15.69 14.61
CA SER A 41 24.07 15.60 15.42
C SER A 41 24.74 14.24 15.25
N ALA A 42 26.06 14.23 15.14
CA ALA A 42 26.84 13.01 15.07
C ALA A 42 26.62 12.14 16.33
N GLY A 43 26.44 10.83 16.15
CA GLY A 43 26.33 9.85 17.24
C GLY A 43 24.91 9.63 17.80
N GLN A 44 23.89 10.35 17.34
CA GLN A 44 22.50 10.07 17.74
C GLN A 44 21.97 8.78 17.14
N LEU A 45 22.37 8.43 15.92
CA LEU A 45 22.12 7.12 15.33
C LEU A 45 23.44 6.33 15.29
N ASN A 46 23.47 5.19 15.94
CA ASN A 46 24.57 4.24 15.83
C ASN A 46 24.22 3.11 14.85
N LYS A 47 25.17 2.21 14.59
CA LYS A 47 25.00 1.08 13.67
C LYS A 47 23.83 0.18 14.04
N ALA A 48 23.64 -0.13 15.33
CA ALA A 48 22.53 -0.97 15.79
C ALA A 48 21.18 -0.28 15.58
N HIS A 49 21.10 1.03 15.83
CA HIS A 49 19.89 1.84 15.54
C HIS A 49 19.53 1.79 14.05
N ALA A 50 20.51 1.98 13.17
CA ALA A 50 20.30 1.93 11.72
C ALA A 50 19.83 0.54 11.25
N GLN A 51 20.44 -0.54 11.75
CA GLN A 51 20.04 -1.92 11.47
C GLN A 51 18.63 -2.24 11.98
N PHE A 52 18.26 -1.74 13.17
CA PHE A 52 16.90 -1.86 13.69
C PHE A 52 15.89 -1.22 12.77
N LEU A 53 16.12 0.04 12.37
CA LEU A 53 15.23 0.79 11.48
C LEU A 53 15.12 0.11 10.10
N GLU A 54 16.22 -0.39 9.53
CA GLU A 54 16.23 -1.16 8.28
C GLU A 54 15.34 -2.41 8.41
N SER A 55 15.55 -3.21 9.45
CA SER A 55 14.75 -4.44 9.70
C SER A 55 13.27 -4.13 9.84
N ARG A 56 12.91 -3.09 10.61
CA ARG A 56 11.52 -2.66 10.83
C ARG A 56 10.86 -2.15 9.55
N LEU A 57 11.55 -1.30 8.77
CA LEU A 57 11.04 -0.81 7.50
C LEU A 57 10.82 -1.95 6.50
N MET A 58 11.75 -2.89 6.40
CA MET A 58 11.59 -4.06 5.52
C MET A 58 10.40 -4.93 5.94
N ALA A 59 10.19 -5.14 7.24
CA ALA A 59 9.04 -5.87 7.76
C ALA A 59 7.71 -5.16 7.40
N LEU A 60 7.67 -3.83 7.56
CA LEU A 60 6.50 -3.02 7.21
C LEU A 60 6.22 -3.05 5.71
N ALA A 61 7.23 -2.89 4.85
CA ALA A 61 7.07 -2.95 3.40
C ALA A 61 6.54 -4.32 2.93
N ARG A 62 7.07 -5.42 3.49
CA ARG A 62 6.59 -6.78 3.22
C ARG A 62 5.16 -7.01 3.68
N ALA A 63 4.78 -6.45 4.83
CA ALA A 63 3.41 -6.54 5.34
C ALA A 63 2.42 -5.70 4.50
N ALA A 64 2.83 -4.51 4.07
CA ALA A 64 2.03 -3.62 3.24
C ALA A 64 1.83 -4.14 1.80
N LYS A 65 2.82 -4.84 1.24
CA LYS A 65 2.82 -5.40 -0.13
C LYS A 65 2.44 -4.39 -1.22
N ARG A 66 2.75 -3.12 -1.00
CA ARG A 66 2.41 -2.05 -1.96
C ARG A 66 3.44 -1.89 -3.07
N MET A 67 4.67 -2.35 -2.83
CA MET A 67 5.79 -2.24 -3.77
C MET A 67 6.66 -3.49 -3.70
N PRO A 68 7.18 -4.02 -4.82
CA PRO A 68 8.20 -5.06 -4.80
C PRO A 68 9.43 -4.59 -4.04
N LEU A 69 9.95 -5.44 -3.16
CA LEU A 69 11.15 -5.17 -2.37
C LEU A 69 12.36 -5.88 -2.99
N ASP A 70 13.39 -5.12 -3.36
CA ASP A 70 14.64 -5.65 -3.97
C ASP A 70 15.60 -6.28 -2.93
N ASN A 71 15.27 -6.20 -1.66
CA ASN A 71 16.07 -6.82 -0.60
C ASN A 71 15.92 -8.35 -0.62
N ALA A 72 17.00 -9.08 -0.93
CA ALA A 72 16.99 -10.54 -0.97
C ALA A 72 16.68 -11.17 0.40
N ASN A 73 17.27 -10.64 1.47
CA ASN A 73 17.13 -11.16 2.82
C ASN A 73 16.62 -10.06 3.77
N GLN A 74 15.91 -10.47 4.82
CA GLN A 74 15.58 -9.60 5.94
C GLN A 74 16.67 -9.75 7.00
N PRO A 75 17.38 -8.65 7.39
CA PRO A 75 18.32 -8.72 8.48
C PRO A 75 17.60 -9.04 9.78
N ALA A 76 18.28 -9.77 10.68
CA ALA A 76 17.80 -9.98 12.02
C ALA A 76 17.74 -8.63 12.77
N GLU A 77 16.73 -8.45 13.59
CA GLU A 77 16.61 -7.28 14.44
C GLU A 77 17.73 -7.31 15.48
N PRO A 78 18.58 -6.26 15.56
CA PRO A 78 19.67 -6.24 16.53
C PRO A 78 19.11 -6.09 17.95
N PRO A 79 19.78 -6.64 18.98
CA PRO A 79 19.41 -6.40 20.36
C PRO A 79 19.64 -4.93 20.72
N LEU A 80 18.60 -4.25 21.15
CA LEU A 80 18.63 -2.88 21.68
C LEU A 80 18.17 -2.88 23.13
N SER A 81 18.62 -1.91 23.91
CA SER A 81 18.02 -1.64 25.21
C SER A 81 16.55 -1.25 25.05
N GLU A 82 15.74 -1.39 26.09
CA GLU A 82 14.33 -0.98 26.04
C GLU A 82 14.18 0.51 25.72
N ALA A 83 15.06 1.34 26.27
CA ALA A 83 15.09 2.78 26.02
C ALA A 83 15.44 3.09 24.54
N ASP A 84 16.53 2.51 24.02
CA ASP A 84 16.93 2.70 22.61
C ASP A 84 15.85 2.21 21.66
N ARG A 85 15.20 1.09 21.97
CA ARG A 85 14.08 0.58 21.16
C ARG A 85 12.92 1.57 21.13
N ALA A 86 12.54 2.14 22.28
CA ALA A 86 11.47 3.13 22.36
C ALA A 86 11.79 4.38 21.52
N ASP A 87 13.02 4.88 21.61
CA ASP A 87 13.48 6.03 20.84
C ASP A 87 13.47 5.73 19.33
N MET A 88 13.91 4.53 18.94
CA MET A 88 13.91 4.12 17.54
C MET A 88 12.50 3.90 16.97
N GLU A 89 11.54 3.42 17.76
CA GLU A 89 10.12 3.35 17.33
C GLU A 89 9.51 4.75 17.13
N VAL A 90 9.86 5.73 17.97
CA VAL A 90 9.47 7.12 17.77
C VAL A 90 10.09 7.69 16.50
N PHE A 91 11.37 7.46 16.28
CA PHE A 91 12.06 7.89 15.06
C PHE A 91 11.46 7.24 13.81
N LEU A 92 11.16 5.94 13.85
CA LEU A 92 10.46 5.22 12.78
C LEU A 92 9.08 5.85 12.50
N GLY A 93 8.34 6.21 13.53
CA GLY A 93 7.06 6.91 13.40
C GLY A 93 7.18 8.23 12.62
N HIS A 94 8.22 9.02 12.90
CA HIS A 94 8.51 10.24 12.15
C HIS A 94 8.87 9.94 10.67
N MET A 95 9.70 8.93 10.41
CA MET A 95 10.02 8.51 9.04
C MET A 95 8.75 8.13 8.26
N LEU A 96 7.90 7.29 8.86
CA LEU A 96 6.65 6.84 8.24
C LEU A 96 5.65 7.98 7.99
N GLY A 97 5.64 9.00 8.84
CA GLY A 97 4.84 10.23 8.63
C GLY A 97 5.34 11.10 7.48
N MET A 98 6.65 11.13 7.23
CA MET A 98 7.26 11.93 6.16
C MET A 98 7.21 11.25 4.79
N LEU A 99 7.31 9.93 4.73
CA LEU A 99 7.41 9.17 3.49
C LEU A 99 6.24 9.39 2.51
N PRO A 100 4.96 9.41 2.94
CA PRO A 100 3.84 9.72 2.06
C PRO A 100 3.89 11.13 1.47
N VAL A 101 4.33 12.11 2.24
CA VAL A 101 4.51 13.50 1.76
C VAL A 101 5.58 13.57 0.67
N LEU A 102 6.58 12.69 0.75
CA LEU A 102 7.62 12.53 -0.27
C LEU A 102 7.19 11.60 -1.42
N GLY A 103 5.91 11.17 -1.46
CA GLY A 103 5.36 10.31 -2.51
C GLY A 103 5.77 8.83 -2.39
N VAL A 104 6.17 8.37 -1.20
CA VAL A 104 6.49 6.97 -0.94
C VAL A 104 5.42 6.35 -0.06
N HIS A 105 4.54 5.55 -0.66
CA HIS A 105 3.40 4.89 -0.01
C HIS A 105 3.65 3.40 0.29
N ALA A 106 4.88 2.94 0.12
CA ALA A 106 5.27 1.52 0.21
C ALA A 106 5.02 0.89 1.59
N PHE A 107 4.95 1.71 2.65
CA PHE A 107 4.83 1.26 4.04
C PHE A 107 3.42 1.40 4.61
N GLU A 108 2.49 1.98 3.85
CA GLU A 108 1.12 2.18 4.32
C GLU A 108 0.37 0.85 4.38
N GLN A 109 0.04 0.43 5.57
CA GLN A 109 -0.87 -0.69 5.76
C GLN A 109 -2.31 -0.25 5.47
N ALA A 110 -3.14 -1.18 4.98
CA ALA A 110 -4.57 -0.93 4.94
C ALA A 110 -5.06 -0.57 6.35
N PRO A 111 -5.83 0.51 6.52
CA PRO A 111 -6.34 0.86 7.84
C PRO A 111 -7.11 -0.33 8.41
N LYS A 112 -6.76 -0.77 9.62
CA LYS A 112 -7.61 -1.68 10.38
C LYS A 112 -8.95 -0.99 10.57
N ALA A 113 -10.05 -1.71 10.34
CA ALA A 113 -11.39 -1.18 10.54
C ALA A 113 -11.46 -0.44 11.88
N PRO A 114 -11.85 0.85 11.92
CA PRO A 114 -11.96 1.57 13.17
C PRO A 114 -13.04 0.91 14.05
N ALA A 115 -12.72 0.66 15.29
CA ALA A 115 -13.67 0.15 16.31
C ALA A 115 -14.75 1.17 16.73
N ALA A 116 -14.84 2.33 16.07
CA ALA A 116 -15.76 3.41 16.39
C ALA A 116 -16.67 3.73 15.20
N LYS A 117 -17.98 3.44 15.32
CA LYS A 117 -19.07 3.58 14.34
C LYS A 117 -18.68 2.93 13.00
N ALA A 118 -18.87 1.62 12.92
CA ALA A 118 -18.59 0.84 11.72
C ALA A 118 -19.35 1.44 10.54
N SER A 119 -18.63 2.04 9.60
CA SER A 119 -19.19 2.34 8.28
C SER A 119 -19.81 1.04 7.75
N PRO A 120 -21.01 1.09 7.16
CA PRO A 120 -21.67 -0.13 6.70
C PRO A 120 -20.76 -0.89 5.73
N VAL A 121 -20.70 -2.20 5.89
CA VAL A 121 -20.00 -3.05 4.92
C VAL A 121 -20.80 -3.03 3.62
N LEU A 122 -20.12 -2.67 2.56
CA LEU A 122 -20.69 -2.54 1.23
C LEU A 122 -20.20 -3.68 0.33
N THR A 123 -21.01 -4.04 -0.65
CA THR A 123 -20.68 -5.09 -1.62
C THR A 123 -20.68 -4.52 -3.03
N CYS A 124 -19.67 -4.88 -3.81
CA CYS A 124 -19.58 -4.61 -5.24
C CYS A 124 -19.57 -5.93 -6.01
N LYS A 125 -20.43 -6.08 -7.02
CA LYS A 125 -20.61 -7.32 -7.79
C LYS A 125 -20.54 -7.07 -9.30
N GLY A 126 -19.88 -7.96 -10.02
CA GLY A 126 -19.87 -7.95 -11.49
C GLY A 126 -19.13 -9.13 -12.10
N LYS A 127 -19.65 -9.67 -13.22
CA LYS A 127 -19.03 -10.76 -13.99
C LYS A 127 -18.58 -11.96 -13.11
N GLY A 128 -19.39 -12.34 -12.13
CA GLY A 128 -19.11 -13.46 -11.23
C GLY A 128 -18.21 -13.12 -10.04
N ALA A 129 -17.56 -11.95 -10.02
CA ALA A 129 -16.78 -11.49 -8.87
C ALA A 129 -17.66 -10.76 -7.85
N GLN A 130 -17.34 -10.93 -6.57
CA GLN A 130 -17.94 -10.23 -5.44
C GLN A 130 -16.84 -9.71 -4.51
N ALA A 131 -16.89 -8.42 -4.20
CA ALA A 131 -16.00 -7.78 -3.25
C ALA A 131 -16.80 -7.14 -2.11
N THR A 132 -16.21 -7.09 -0.92
CA THR A 132 -16.71 -6.40 0.26
C THR A 132 -15.74 -5.30 0.66
N GLY A 133 -16.26 -4.18 1.14
CA GLY A 133 -15.46 -3.05 1.56
C GLY A 133 -16.24 -2.05 2.38
N TYR A 134 -15.57 -1.02 2.86
CA TYR A 134 -16.16 0.03 3.69
C TYR A 134 -15.41 1.36 3.52
N GLU A 135 -16.08 2.48 3.81
CA GLU A 135 -15.41 3.78 3.86
C GLU A 135 -14.56 3.89 5.13
N ALA A 136 -13.34 4.34 4.94
CA ALA A 136 -12.39 4.67 6.01
C ALA A 136 -12.12 6.18 6.01
N SER A 137 -11.54 6.70 7.09
CA SER A 137 -11.24 8.13 7.25
C SER A 137 -10.37 8.73 6.13
N GLN A 138 -9.62 7.91 5.42
CA GLN A 138 -8.72 8.34 4.34
C GLN A 138 -8.90 7.51 3.06
N GLY A 139 -10.14 7.17 2.70
CA GLY A 139 -10.42 6.46 1.46
C GLY A 139 -11.38 5.30 1.62
N PHE A 140 -11.20 4.25 0.84
CA PHE A 140 -12.08 3.08 0.78
C PHE A 140 -11.29 1.78 0.91
N VAL A 141 -11.63 0.93 1.87
CA VAL A 141 -10.95 -0.35 2.12
C VAL A 141 -11.72 -1.48 1.46
N VAL A 142 -11.04 -2.28 0.64
CA VAL A 142 -11.52 -3.58 0.17
C VAL A 142 -10.94 -4.67 1.05
N GLN A 143 -11.80 -5.53 1.58
CA GLN A 143 -11.41 -6.56 2.55
C GLN A 143 -10.74 -7.76 1.87
N ALA A 144 -9.83 -8.41 2.59
CA ALA A 144 -9.24 -9.68 2.21
C ALA A 144 -10.31 -10.72 1.89
N GLY A 145 -10.04 -11.58 0.90
CA GLY A 145 -11.01 -12.56 0.42
C GLY A 145 -11.96 -12.03 -0.67
N SER A 146 -12.06 -10.71 -0.84
CA SER A 146 -12.83 -10.09 -1.93
C SER A 146 -12.32 -10.53 -3.29
N GLN A 147 -13.23 -10.69 -4.25
CA GLN A 147 -12.90 -11.11 -5.60
C GLN A 147 -12.87 -9.92 -6.56
N ALA A 148 -12.03 -10.00 -7.59
CA ALA A 148 -12.01 -9.10 -8.72
C ALA A 148 -12.05 -9.90 -10.02
N VAL A 149 -12.66 -9.35 -11.06
CA VAL A 149 -12.78 -10.00 -12.37
C VAL A 149 -11.40 -10.36 -12.93
N LEU A 150 -11.30 -11.42 -13.75
CA LEU A 150 -10.05 -11.82 -14.39
C LEU A 150 -9.61 -10.79 -15.42
N ASP A 151 -10.51 -10.44 -16.34
CA ASP A 151 -10.19 -9.60 -17.49
C ASP A 151 -10.63 -8.15 -17.28
N THR A 152 -9.87 -7.24 -17.84
CA THR A 152 -10.24 -5.82 -17.95
C THR A 152 -10.85 -5.54 -19.33
N VAL A 153 -11.73 -4.54 -19.40
CA VAL A 153 -12.18 -4.05 -20.71
C VAL A 153 -11.05 -3.25 -21.37
N PRO A 154 -10.90 -3.33 -22.72
CA PRO A 154 -9.83 -2.60 -23.44
C PRO A 154 -9.82 -1.09 -23.16
N SER A 155 -11.00 -0.49 -22.98
CA SER A 155 -11.15 0.93 -22.68
C SER A 155 -10.59 1.35 -21.32
N MET A 156 -10.34 0.42 -20.40
CA MET A 156 -9.76 0.74 -19.09
C MET A 156 -8.33 1.27 -19.22
N ALA A 157 -7.51 0.61 -20.03
CA ALA A 157 -6.13 1.02 -20.30
C ALA A 157 -6.05 2.35 -21.08
N LEU A 158 -7.09 2.66 -21.89
CA LEU A 158 -7.12 3.86 -22.71
C LEU A 158 -7.64 5.10 -21.96
N HIS A 159 -8.69 4.95 -21.16
CA HIS A 159 -9.41 6.10 -20.58
C HIS A 159 -9.19 6.29 -19.07
N VAL A 160 -8.79 5.24 -18.35
CA VAL A 160 -8.52 5.30 -16.90
C VAL A 160 -7.22 4.58 -16.57
N ARG A 161 -6.18 4.94 -17.31
CA ARG A 161 -4.87 4.28 -17.27
C ARG A 161 -4.32 4.13 -15.85
N GLY A 162 -4.38 5.15 -15.01
CA GLY A 162 -3.90 5.07 -13.63
C GLY A 162 -4.58 3.98 -12.79
N MET A 163 -5.88 3.70 -13.04
CA MET A 163 -6.58 2.60 -12.36
C MET A 163 -6.19 1.23 -12.95
N TYR A 164 -5.88 1.18 -14.25
CA TYR A 164 -5.37 -0.01 -14.91
C TYR A 164 -3.96 -0.35 -14.38
N ASP A 165 -3.06 0.63 -14.36
CA ASP A 165 -1.68 0.47 -13.89
C ASP A 165 -1.65 0.04 -12.41
N LEU A 166 -2.46 0.67 -11.55
CA LEU A 166 -2.63 0.24 -10.15
C LEU A 166 -3.09 -1.22 -10.05
N ARG A 167 -4.04 -1.64 -10.89
CA ARG A 167 -4.49 -3.04 -10.89
C ARG A 167 -3.37 -4.00 -11.27
N GLN A 168 -2.55 -3.68 -12.28
CA GLN A 168 -1.40 -4.50 -12.66
C GLN A 168 -0.36 -4.56 -11.53
N GLU A 169 -0.13 -3.44 -10.86
CA GLU A 169 0.72 -3.38 -9.67
C GLU A 169 0.22 -4.31 -8.57
N LEU A 170 -1.08 -4.29 -8.26
CA LEU A 170 -1.67 -5.16 -7.23
C LEU A 170 -1.55 -6.65 -7.58
N ILE A 171 -1.60 -7.00 -8.86
CA ILE A 171 -1.35 -8.36 -9.35
C ILE A 171 0.14 -8.70 -9.18
N GLY A 172 1.03 -7.83 -9.63
CA GLY A 172 2.48 -8.04 -9.54
C GLY A 172 2.99 -8.16 -8.10
N ASN A 173 2.39 -7.42 -7.16
CA ASN A 173 2.74 -7.42 -5.74
C ASN A 173 2.04 -8.55 -4.95
N GLY A 174 1.20 -9.37 -5.60
CA GLY A 174 0.49 -10.46 -4.95
C GLY A 174 -0.64 -10.03 -4.00
N VAL A 175 -1.06 -8.75 -4.01
CA VAL A 175 -2.27 -8.28 -3.33
C VAL A 175 -3.51 -8.87 -4.02
N LEU A 176 -3.47 -8.96 -5.35
CA LEU A 176 -4.43 -9.70 -6.15
C LEU A 176 -3.82 -11.03 -6.60
N GLY A 177 -4.18 -12.12 -5.96
CA GLY A 177 -3.75 -13.47 -6.31
C GLY A 177 -4.79 -14.20 -7.17
N LEU A 178 -4.37 -14.92 -8.21
CA LEU A 178 -5.27 -15.70 -9.06
C LEU A 178 -5.81 -16.90 -8.29
N ARG A 179 -7.14 -17.04 -8.21
CA ARG A 179 -7.84 -18.18 -7.58
C ARG A 179 -9.15 -18.48 -8.29
N GLY A 180 -9.30 -19.71 -8.77
CA GLY A 180 -10.56 -20.20 -9.35
C GLY A 180 -11.07 -19.39 -10.56
N GLY A 181 -10.18 -18.83 -11.39
CA GLY A 181 -10.55 -18.03 -12.57
C GLY A 181 -10.93 -16.58 -12.26
N LEU A 182 -10.76 -16.13 -11.04
CA LEU A 182 -10.90 -14.74 -10.59
C LEU A 182 -9.65 -14.33 -9.84
N TYR A 183 -9.40 -13.03 -9.72
CA TYR A 183 -8.45 -12.51 -8.74
C TYR A 183 -9.11 -12.44 -7.36
N GLN A 184 -8.33 -12.64 -6.30
CA GLN A 184 -8.75 -12.52 -4.93
C GLN A 184 -7.79 -11.63 -4.15
N PHE A 185 -8.32 -10.69 -3.38
CA PHE A 185 -7.51 -9.89 -2.45
C PHE A 185 -6.95 -10.80 -1.35
N THR A 186 -5.62 -10.85 -1.25
CA THR A 186 -4.90 -11.66 -0.24
C THR A 186 -4.86 -10.98 1.12
N GLN A 187 -5.13 -9.67 1.16
CA GLN A 187 -5.16 -8.82 2.35
C GLN A 187 -6.15 -7.67 2.15
N ASP A 188 -6.49 -6.96 3.23
CA ASP A 188 -7.20 -5.69 3.14
C ASP A 188 -6.35 -4.68 2.36
N TYR A 189 -6.99 -3.92 1.47
CA TYR A 189 -6.30 -2.90 0.69
C TYR A 189 -7.08 -1.59 0.68
N SER A 190 -6.36 -0.47 0.98
CA SER A 190 -6.94 0.87 0.99
C SER A 190 -6.76 1.56 -0.35
N PHE A 191 -7.85 1.99 -0.93
CA PHE A 191 -7.90 2.80 -2.14
C PHE A 191 -8.17 4.26 -1.81
N SER A 192 -7.68 5.17 -2.63
CA SER A 192 -7.92 6.62 -2.48
C SER A 192 -9.40 7.01 -2.63
N SER A 193 -10.21 6.16 -3.27
CA SER A 193 -11.64 6.41 -3.46
C SER A 193 -12.43 5.13 -3.70
N PRO A 194 -13.77 5.14 -3.43
CA PRO A 194 -14.65 4.04 -3.79
C PRO A 194 -14.67 3.72 -5.30
N SER A 195 -14.45 4.74 -6.15
CA SER A 195 -14.44 4.57 -7.61
C SER A 195 -13.18 3.84 -8.09
N THR A 196 -12.03 4.14 -7.50
CA THR A 196 -10.78 3.41 -7.78
C THR A 196 -10.91 1.95 -7.35
N ALA A 197 -11.47 1.70 -6.16
CA ALA A 197 -11.74 0.35 -5.67
C ALA A 197 -12.67 -0.43 -6.61
N ALA A 198 -13.80 0.17 -7.00
CA ALA A 198 -14.76 -0.45 -7.91
C ALA A 198 -14.15 -0.72 -9.30
N ALA A 199 -13.33 0.18 -9.83
CA ALA A 199 -12.67 -0.01 -11.12
C ALA A 199 -11.68 -1.17 -11.10
N VAL A 200 -10.90 -1.32 -10.04
CA VAL A 200 -9.99 -2.47 -9.85
C VAL A 200 -10.75 -3.78 -9.73
N VAL A 201 -11.85 -3.81 -8.95
CA VAL A 201 -12.71 -4.99 -8.77
C VAL A 201 -13.38 -5.41 -10.08
N LEU A 202 -13.96 -4.46 -10.81
CA LEU A 202 -14.80 -4.71 -11.98
C LEU A 202 -14.03 -4.74 -13.32
N GLY A 203 -12.74 -4.39 -13.32
CA GLY A 203 -11.91 -4.36 -14.53
C GLY A 203 -12.38 -3.36 -15.58
N ARG A 204 -13.05 -2.26 -15.16
CA ARG A 204 -13.58 -1.20 -16.03
C ARG A 204 -13.69 0.13 -15.29
N SER A 205 -13.88 1.20 -16.03
CA SER A 205 -14.30 2.47 -15.39
C SER A 205 -15.62 2.26 -14.65
N ALA A 206 -15.69 2.72 -13.39
CA ALA A 206 -16.83 2.50 -12.53
C ALA A 206 -17.05 3.67 -11.58
N ASN A 207 -18.31 4.02 -11.35
CA ASN A 207 -18.69 4.97 -10.30
C ASN A 207 -18.90 4.22 -8.98
N GLY A 208 -17.90 4.27 -8.10
CA GLY A 208 -17.94 3.56 -6.82
C GLY A 208 -19.12 3.95 -5.93
N ARG A 209 -19.62 5.19 -6.02
CA ARG A 209 -20.80 5.60 -5.25
C ARG A 209 -22.08 4.90 -5.67
N ILE A 210 -22.11 4.28 -6.86
CA ILE A 210 -23.26 3.52 -7.40
C ILE A 210 -23.00 2.01 -7.30
N GLU A 211 -21.77 1.58 -7.54
CA GLU A 211 -21.41 0.15 -7.58
C GLU A 211 -21.35 -0.49 -6.18
N TRP A 212 -20.93 0.25 -5.16
CA TRP A 212 -20.90 -0.23 -3.79
C TRP A 212 -22.28 -0.07 -3.16
N LYS A 213 -22.82 -1.20 -2.65
CA LYS A 213 -24.17 -1.27 -2.08
C LYS A 213 -24.15 -1.96 -0.72
N SER A 214 -24.96 -1.48 0.19
CA SER A 214 -25.23 -2.12 1.48
C SER A 214 -26.06 -3.39 1.33
N ALA A 215 -26.22 -4.13 2.42
CA ALA A 215 -26.96 -5.39 2.42
C ALA A 215 -28.45 -5.22 2.06
N ASP A 216 -29.04 -4.07 2.36
CA ASP A 216 -30.40 -3.67 2.01
C ASP A 216 -30.54 -3.10 0.58
N GLY A 217 -29.43 -3.08 -0.19
CA GLY A 217 -29.39 -2.68 -1.60
C GLY A 217 -29.18 -1.18 -1.85
N ARG A 218 -29.12 -0.36 -0.80
CA ARG A 218 -28.81 1.09 -0.96
C ARG A 218 -27.40 1.29 -1.47
N THR A 219 -27.25 2.19 -2.42
CA THR A 219 -25.93 2.61 -2.93
C THR A 219 -25.18 3.44 -1.90
N LEU A 220 -23.87 3.46 -2.00
CA LEU A 220 -23.04 4.34 -1.16
C LEU A 220 -23.45 5.81 -1.30
N LYS A 221 -23.88 6.22 -2.52
CA LYS A 221 -24.42 7.58 -2.77
C LYS A 221 -25.62 7.88 -1.87
N GLU A 222 -26.61 7.00 -1.85
CA GLU A 222 -27.85 7.16 -1.04
C GLU A 222 -27.54 7.18 0.46
N ILE A 223 -26.57 6.39 0.91
CA ILE A 223 -26.14 6.37 2.31
C ILE A 223 -25.51 7.72 2.68
N GLN A 224 -24.55 8.21 1.88
CA GLN A 224 -23.88 9.50 2.11
C GLN A 224 -24.86 10.69 2.06
N GLU A 225 -25.84 10.66 1.16
CA GLU A 225 -26.86 11.72 1.06
C GLU A 225 -27.81 11.69 2.28
N ALA A 226 -28.14 10.51 2.79
CA ALA A 226 -28.95 10.38 4.02
C ALA A 226 -28.18 10.85 5.28
N GLU A 227 -26.88 10.61 5.36
CA GLU A 227 -26.04 11.08 6.46
C GLU A 227 -25.83 12.61 6.42
N ALA A 228 -25.71 13.19 5.25
CA ALA A 228 -25.58 14.64 5.08
C ALA A 228 -26.85 15.44 5.36
N ALA A 229 -28.01 14.76 5.36
CA ALA A 229 -29.32 15.37 5.64
C ALA A 229 -29.72 15.34 7.13
N GLN A 230 -28.90 14.76 8.01
CA GLN A 230 -29.07 14.70 9.46
C GLN A 230 -28.26 15.77 10.18
#